data_4aa99ba21d9eafa8f9b4962efa5a0cd6
#
_entry.id   4aa99ba21d9eafa8f9b4962efa5a0cd6
#
_cell.length_a   1.000
_cell.length_b   1.000
_cell.length_c   1.000
_cell.angle_alpha   90.00
_cell.angle_beta   90.00
_cell.angle_gamma   90.00
#
_symmetry.space_group_name_H-M   'P 1'
#
loop_
_entity.id
_entity.type
_entity.pdbx_description
1 polymer ?
#
loop_
_entity_poly.entity_id
_entity_poly.type
_entity_poly.pdbx_seq_one_letter_code
_entity_poly.pdbx_strand_id
1 'polypeptide(L)'
;MKKLLFTCFVACCSLVLNAQEYYWTTYSFNVEASQVEAVEHLANEYFSKADSKAEGVTVYLFENHFRDNENDWSHQFAFTGTLDAMGEQYSRGENDSWELFLTKLGQYTKSHSAAAGNSLITIGEPGTHPIQNILWFDVEDASKFASAWKKYHSKFNPKDRRMTLGQFRLGRSPMGETHYALMGFNDFKTAFNAGAYRKGNKAAEKAWSEFIEEVDDIVTILRSNTRIMIGKW
;
A
#
# COMPACT_ATOMS: atom_id res chain seq x y z
N MET A 1 -53.68 -17.89 -35.62
CA MET A 1 -52.20 -18.10 -35.46
C MET A 1 -51.63 -16.95 -34.66
N LYS A 2 -51.44 -17.18 -33.37
CA LYS A 2 -50.89 -16.16 -32.42
C LYS A 2 -49.37 -16.29 -32.41
N LYS A 3 -48.67 -15.25 -32.86
CA LYS A 3 -47.21 -15.17 -32.76
C LYS A 3 -46.86 -14.72 -31.32
N LEU A 4 -46.27 -15.63 -30.57
CA LEU A 4 -45.69 -15.34 -29.28
C LEU A 4 -44.32 -14.62 -29.51
N LEU A 5 -44.26 -13.34 -29.19
CA LEU A 5 -43.01 -12.60 -29.11
C LEU A 5 -42.38 -12.94 -27.75
N PHE A 6 -41.30 -13.72 -27.78
CA PHE A 6 -40.46 -14.01 -26.63
C PHE A 6 -39.43 -12.88 -26.52
N THR A 7 -39.72 -11.90 -25.67
CA THR A 7 -38.77 -10.82 -25.38
C THR A 7 -37.78 -11.35 -24.35
N CYS A 8 -36.57 -11.73 -24.80
CA CYS A 8 -35.45 -12.00 -23.92
C CYS A 8 -35.03 -10.69 -23.25
N PHE A 9 -35.41 -10.54 -22.00
CA PHE A 9 -34.88 -9.50 -21.12
C PHE A 9 -33.49 -9.96 -20.68
N VAL A 10 -32.45 -9.58 -21.43
CA VAL A 10 -31.07 -9.73 -21.01
C VAL A 10 -30.83 -8.70 -19.89
N ALA A 11 -30.97 -9.14 -18.65
CA ALA A 11 -30.52 -8.39 -17.49
C ALA A 11 -28.98 -8.33 -17.56
N CYS A 12 -28.44 -7.24 -18.11
CA CYS A 12 -27.07 -6.86 -17.89
C CYS A 12 -26.91 -6.60 -16.39
N CYS A 13 -26.58 -7.64 -15.62
CA CYS A 13 -25.95 -7.47 -14.33
C CYS A 13 -24.59 -6.83 -14.61
N SER A 14 -24.54 -5.51 -14.61
CA SER A 14 -23.33 -4.75 -14.41
C SER A 14 -22.78 -5.20 -13.05
N LEU A 15 -21.86 -6.16 -13.06
CA LEU A 15 -20.97 -6.40 -11.94
C LEU A 15 -20.18 -5.09 -11.74
N VAL A 16 -20.72 -4.21 -10.92
CA VAL A 16 -19.94 -3.14 -10.31
C VAL A 16 -18.93 -3.90 -9.45
N LEU A 17 -17.77 -4.15 -10.01
CA LEU A 17 -16.59 -4.50 -9.24
C LEU A 17 -16.32 -3.27 -8.36
N ASN A 18 -16.99 -3.22 -7.21
CA ASN A 18 -16.56 -2.39 -6.11
C ASN A 18 -15.19 -2.92 -5.76
N ALA A 19 -14.14 -2.25 -6.23
CA ALA A 19 -12.81 -2.48 -5.74
C ALA A 19 -12.90 -2.25 -4.23
N GLN A 20 -12.81 -3.34 -3.45
CA GLN A 20 -12.91 -3.29 -2.01
C GLN A 20 -11.87 -2.31 -1.50
N GLU A 21 -12.33 -1.25 -0.85
CA GLU A 21 -11.45 -0.23 -0.31
C GLU A 21 -10.68 -0.84 0.87
N TYR A 22 -9.35 -0.80 0.80
CA TYR A 22 -8.50 -1.27 1.89
C TYR A 22 -8.00 -0.10 2.70
N TYR A 23 -8.15 -0.20 4.00
CA TYR A 23 -7.61 0.71 4.99
C TYR A 23 -6.30 0.16 5.54
N TRP A 24 -5.44 1.06 5.97
CA TRP A 24 -4.15 0.70 6.53
C TRP A 24 -3.76 1.64 7.65
N THR A 25 -2.96 1.11 8.56
CA THR A 25 -2.20 1.88 9.53
C THR A 25 -0.74 1.45 9.46
N THR A 26 0.16 2.38 9.69
CA THR A 26 1.60 2.11 9.70
C THR A 26 2.24 2.68 10.94
N TYR A 27 3.21 1.95 11.48
CA TYR A 27 4.05 2.36 12.58
C TYR A 27 5.49 2.18 12.16
N SER A 28 6.18 3.30 11.96
CA SER A 28 7.59 3.34 11.56
C SER A 28 8.47 3.50 12.81
N PHE A 29 9.60 2.80 12.83
CA PHE A 29 10.51 2.79 13.98
C PHE A 29 11.93 2.47 13.53
N ASN A 30 12.88 2.75 14.41
CA ASN A 30 14.30 2.43 14.21
C ASN A 30 14.70 1.23 15.06
N VAL A 31 15.50 0.34 14.46
CA VAL A 31 16.10 -0.85 15.07
C VAL A 31 17.59 -0.82 14.82
N GLU A 32 18.38 -1.05 15.86
CA GLU A 32 19.82 -1.27 15.71
C GLU A 32 20.07 -2.58 14.95
N ALA A 33 21.08 -2.61 14.07
CA ALA A 33 21.34 -3.76 13.21
C ALA A 33 21.50 -5.08 13.98
N SER A 34 22.07 -5.04 15.18
CA SER A 34 22.23 -6.19 16.06
C SER A 34 20.94 -6.71 16.70
N GLN A 35 19.82 -5.96 16.59
CA GLN A 35 18.55 -6.28 17.22
C GLN A 35 17.46 -6.68 16.21
N VAL A 36 17.74 -6.65 14.92
CA VAL A 36 16.75 -6.93 13.86
C VAL A 36 16.16 -8.32 14.02
N GLU A 37 16.98 -9.34 14.21
CA GLU A 37 16.53 -10.73 14.40
C GLU A 37 15.61 -10.89 15.64
N ALA A 38 15.92 -10.16 16.72
CA ALA A 38 15.08 -10.19 17.94
C ALA A 38 13.70 -9.55 17.66
N VAL A 39 13.63 -8.48 16.88
CA VAL A 39 12.35 -7.84 16.48
C VAL A 39 11.54 -8.75 15.58
N GLU A 40 12.17 -9.38 14.58
CA GLU A 40 11.50 -10.32 13.68
C GLU A 40 10.95 -11.53 14.45
N HIS A 41 11.76 -12.12 15.34
CA HIS A 41 11.34 -13.24 16.17
C HIS A 41 10.16 -12.88 17.07
N LEU A 42 10.25 -11.73 17.76
CA LEU A 42 9.17 -11.23 18.62
C LEU A 42 7.88 -11.00 17.84
N ALA A 43 7.96 -10.40 16.66
CA ALA A 43 6.81 -10.18 15.78
C ALA A 43 6.18 -11.51 15.35
N ASN A 44 7.01 -12.47 14.94
CA ASN A 44 6.53 -13.78 14.54
C ASN A 44 5.88 -14.53 15.72
N GLU A 45 6.47 -14.54 16.91
CA GLU A 45 5.89 -15.17 18.11
C GLU A 45 4.51 -14.58 18.46
N TYR A 46 4.35 -13.26 18.29
CA TYR A 46 3.09 -12.60 18.62
C TYR A 46 2.05 -12.78 17.52
N PHE A 47 2.37 -12.37 16.27
CA PHE A 47 1.37 -12.31 15.19
C PHE A 47 1.02 -13.67 14.56
N SER A 48 1.76 -14.73 14.83
CA SER A 48 1.38 -16.09 14.42
C SER A 48 0.22 -16.66 15.24
N LYS A 49 -0.15 -16.05 16.36
CA LYS A 49 -1.29 -16.48 17.18
C LYS A 49 -2.60 -16.03 16.56
N ALA A 50 -3.62 -16.86 16.61
CA ALA A 50 -4.92 -16.61 15.98
C ALA A 50 -5.64 -15.37 16.55
N ASP A 51 -5.43 -15.08 17.83
CA ASP A 51 -6.07 -13.98 18.57
C ASP A 51 -5.25 -12.68 18.61
N SER A 52 -4.08 -12.67 17.96
CA SER A 52 -3.18 -11.49 17.94
C SER A 52 -3.73 -10.30 17.15
N LYS A 53 -4.65 -10.53 16.24
CA LYS A 53 -5.26 -9.53 15.37
C LYS A 53 -6.72 -9.85 15.08
N ALA A 54 -7.51 -8.87 14.65
CA ALA A 54 -8.88 -9.07 14.19
C ALA A 54 -8.93 -9.91 12.91
N GLU A 55 -10.01 -10.64 12.71
CA GLU A 55 -10.28 -11.37 11.46
C GLU A 55 -10.32 -10.39 10.27
N GLY A 56 -9.73 -10.77 9.15
CA GLY A 56 -9.64 -9.92 7.96
C GLY A 56 -8.53 -8.85 8.01
N VAL A 57 -7.77 -8.76 9.11
CA VAL A 57 -6.58 -7.92 9.18
C VAL A 57 -5.34 -8.74 8.81
N THR A 58 -4.53 -8.18 7.93
CA THR A 58 -3.17 -8.67 7.62
C THR A 58 -2.15 -7.73 8.23
N VAL A 59 -1.16 -8.29 8.91
CA VAL A 59 -0.03 -7.54 9.46
C VAL A 59 1.21 -7.83 8.64
N TYR A 60 1.95 -6.78 8.33
CA TYR A 60 3.22 -6.86 7.62
C TYR A 60 4.32 -6.23 8.46
N LEU A 61 5.53 -6.79 8.37
CA LEU A 61 6.76 -6.15 8.81
C LEU A 61 7.64 -5.90 7.59
N PHE A 62 8.10 -4.66 7.46
CA PHE A 62 8.98 -4.23 6.37
C PHE A 62 10.31 -3.71 6.91
N GLU A 63 11.40 -4.01 6.20
CA GLU A 63 12.67 -3.29 6.26
C GLU A 63 12.64 -2.14 5.26
N ASN A 64 13.04 -0.93 5.66
CA ASN A 64 13.21 0.22 4.77
C ASN A 64 14.62 0.19 4.17
N HIS A 65 14.74 -0.41 3.00
CA HIS A 65 16.02 -0.82 2.40
C HIS A 65 16.75 0.32 1.68
N PHE A 66 16.10 0.95 0.68
CA PHE A 66 16.60 2.15 0.01
C PHE A 66 15.73 3.34 0.43
N ARG A 67 16.37 4.33 1.04
CA ARG A 67 15.68 5.48 1.63
C ARG A 67 16.47 6.76 1.39
N ASP A 68 15.76 7.87 1.24
CA ASP A 68 16.32 9.20 1.28
C ASP A 68 16.47 9.69 2.74
N ASN A 69 17.04 10.89 2.92
CA ASN A 69 17.28 11.45 4.25
C ASN A 69 15.98 11.78 5.02
N GLU A 70 14.87 11.90 4.31
CA GLU A 70 13.55 12.21 4.90
C GLU A 70 12.83 10.94 5.39
N ASN A 71 13.33 9.76 5.01
CA ASN A 71 12.84 8.45 5.42
C ASN A 71 13.85 7.72 6.29
N ASP A 72 14.25 8.29 7.42
CA ASP A 72 15.33 7.79 8.28
C ASP A 72 14.92 6.60 9.18
N TRP A 73 13.65 6.21 9.22
CA TRP A 73 13.19 5.00 9.91
C TRP A 73 13.70 3.72 9.21
N SER A 74 14.03 2.70 9.98
CA SER A 74 14.59 1.44 9.46
C SER A 74 13.54 0.36 9.20
N HIS A 75 12.48 0.31 10.00
CA HIS A 75 11.45 -0.74 9.93
C HIS A 75 10.04 -0.16 10.08
N GLN A 76 9.04 -0.90 9.60
CA GLN A 76 7.66 -0.48 9.66
C GLN A 76 6.73 -1.68 9.83
N PHE A 77 5.85 -1.64 10.83
CA PHE A 77 4.64 -2.45 10.82
C PHE A 77 3.56 -1.79 9.98
N ALA A 78 2.84 -2.58 9.19
CA ALA A 78 1.65 -2.15 8.49
C ALA A 78 0.50 -3.13 8.75
N PHE A 79 -0.62 -2.62 9.21
CA PHE A 79 -1.88 -3.35 9.37
C PHE A 79 -2.79 -2.97 8.22
N THR A 80 -3.40 -3.95 7.55
CA THR A 80 -4.29 -3.69 6.41
C THR A 80 -5.54 -4.55 6.48
N GLY A 81 -6.67 -3.99 6.11
CA GLY A 81 -7.94 -4.70 6.09
C GLY A 81 -9.06 -3.86 5.49
N THR A 82 -10.28 -4.40 5.51
CA THR A 82 -11.48 -3.62 5.23
C THR A 82 -11.71 -2.58 6.33
N LEU A 83 -12.59 -1.61 6.12
CA LEU A 83 -12.96 -0.63 7.15
C LEU A 83 -13.44 -1.32 8.42
N ASP A 84 -14.31 -2.32 8.30
CA ASP A 84 -14.87 -3.06 9.43
C ASP A 84 -13.79 -3.85 10.18
N ALA A 85 -12.91 -4.57 9.47
CA ALA A 85 -11.81 -5.31 10.08
C ALA A 85 -10.82 -4.39 10.82
N MET A 86 -10.49 -3.23 10.22
CA MET A 86 -9.62 -2.24 10.86
C MET A 86 -10.32 -1.57 12.05
N GLY A 87 -11.63 -1.28 11.95
CA GLY A 87 -12.43 -0.79 13.06
C GLY A 87 -12.43 -1.77 14.23
N GLU A 88 -12.68 -3.04 13.98
CA GLU A 88 -12.60 -4.11 14.98
C GLU A 88 -11.20 -4.21 15.59
N GLN A 89 -10.14 -4.18 14.79
CA GLN A 89 -8.76 -4.22 15.26
C GLN A 89 -8.47 -3.15 16.31
N TYR A 90 -8.95 -1.93 16.12
CA TYR A 90 -8.71 -0.79 17.02
C TYR A 90 -9.75 -0.65 18.13
N SER A 91 -10.88 -1.37 18.05
CA SER A 91 -11.90 -1.44 19.10
C SER A 91 -11.67 -2.59 20.10
N ARG A 92 -10.75 -3.50 19.78
CA ARG A 92 -10.33 -4.57 20.70
C ARG A 92 -9.69 -3.90 21.92
N GLY A 93 -10.22 -4.18 23.09
CA GLY A 93 -9.66 -3.68 24.33
C GLY A 93 -8.18 -4.08 24.51
N GLU A 94 -7.51 -3.37 25.38
CA GLU A 94 -6.16 -3.74 25.81
C GLU A 94 -6.18 -5.16 26.37
N ASN A 95 -5.12 -5.93 26.04
CA ASN A 95 -4.91 -7.25 26.62
C ASN A 95 -3.43 -7.43 26.99
N ASP A 96 -3.20 -8.22 28.02
CA ASP A 96 -1.86 -8.43 28.59
C ASP A 96 -0.82 -8.90 27.56
N SER A 97 -1.27 -9.67 26.58
CA SER A 97 -0.37 -10.18 25.52
C SER A 97 0.11 -9.06 24.60
N TRP A 98 -0.78 -8.11 24.27
CA TRP A 98 -0.42 -6.93 23.45
C TRP A 98 0.49 -5.99 24.22
N GLU A 99 0.17 -5.71 25.47
CA GLU A 99 1.01 -4.84 26.32
C GLU A 99 2.41 -5.45 26.53
N LEU A 100 2.49 -6.76 26.76
CA LEU A 100 3.77 -7.46 26.85
C LEU A 100 4.56 -7.39 25.54
N PHE A 101 3.90 -7.57 24.39
CA PHE A 101 4.52 -7.42 23.09
C PHE A 101 5.09 -6.02 22.89
N LEU A 102 4.31 -4.98 23.17
CA LEU A 102 4.77 -3.58 23.05
C LEU A 102 5.92 -3.26 24.01
N THR A 103 5.84 -3.77 25.26
CA THR A 103 6.90 -3.59 26.25
C THR A 103 8.23 -4.21 25.80
N LYS A 104 8.17 -5.43 25.25
CA LYS A 104 9.35 -6.10 24.71
C LYS A 104 9.87 -5.40 23.43
N LEU A 105 8.98 -5.05 22.51
CA LEU A 105 9.32 -4.34 21.28
C LEU A 105 10.05 -3.02 21.58
N GLY A 106 9.56 -2.27 22.56
CA GLY A 106 10.14 -1.00 23.01
C GLY A 106 11.58 -1.10 23.56
N GLN A 107 12.02 -2.31 23.94
CA GLN A 107 13.42 -2.52 24.35
C GLN A 107 14.40 -2.54 23.17
N TYR A 108 13.90 -2.85 21.96
CA TYR A 108 14.71 -3.01 20.76
C TYR A 108 14.50 -1.88 19.75
N THR A 109 13.46 -1.06 19.94
CA THR A 109 13.03 -0.09 18.94
C THR A 109 12.91 1.32 19.48
N LYS A 110 13.08 2.29 18.58
CA LYS A 110 12.74 3.70 18.83
C LYS A 110 11.62 4.10 17.87
N SER A 111 10.48 4.50 18.42
CA SER A 111 9.33 4.98 17.62
C SER A 111 9.74 6.18 16.77
N HIS A 112 9.27 6.23 15.53
CA HIS A 112 9.51 7.34 14.61
C HIS A 112 8.21 8.04 14.25
N SER A 113 7.28 7.37 13.55
CA SER A 113 6.02 7.96 13.10
C SER A 113 4.92 6.93 12.98
N ALA A 114 3.68 7.41 13.01
CA ALA A 114 2.49 6.60 12.76
C ALA A 114 1.55 7.36 11.82
N ALA A 115 0.90 6.62 10.93
CA ALA A 115 -0.08 7.17 10.00
C ALA A 115 -1.15 6.14 9.66
N ALA A 116 -2.31 6.65 9.21
CA ALA A 116 -3.39 5.82 8.71
C ALA A 116 -3.97 6.42 7.42
N GLY A 117 -4.51 5.56 6.58
CA GLY A 117 -5.11 5.96 5.32
C GLY A 117 -5.86 4.83 4.65
N ASN A 118 -6.15 5.03 3.38
CA ASN A 118 -6.81 4.01 2.56
C ASN A 118 -6.26 3.99 1.13
N SER A 119 -6.43 2.85 0.47
CA SER A 119 -6.19 2.70 -0.96
C SER A 119 -7.34 3.31 -1.74
N LEU A 120 -7.06 4.14 -2.73
CA LEU A 120 -8.05 4.71 -3.66
C LEU A 120 -8.22 3.82 -4.89
N ILE A 121 -7.09 3.38 -5.45
CA ILE A 121 -7.05 2.56 -6.68
C ILE A 121 -5.95 1.51 -6.49
N THR A 122 -6.30 0.25 -6.71
CA THR A 122 -5.32 -0.84 -6.74
C THR A 122 -5.46 -1.62 -8.04
N ILE A 123 -4.34 -1.88 -8.69
CA ILE A 123 -4.23 -2.68 -9.92
C ILE A 123 -3.20 -3.78 -9.65
N GLY A 124 -3.53 -5.02 -9.96
CA GLY A 124 -2.73 -6.21 -9.66
C GLY A 124 -3.11 -6.87 -8.35
N GLU A 125 -2.58 -8.06 -8.10
CA GLU A 125 -2.96 -8.92 -6.97
C GLU A 125 -2.39 -8.41 -5.64
N PRO A 126 -3.20 -8.39 -4.56
CA PRO A 126 -2.74 -7.98 -3.23
C PRO A 126 -1.70 -8.95 -2.64
N GLY A 127 -0.69 -8.39 -1.98
CA GLY A 127 0.18 -9.12 -1.05
C GLY A 127 1.15 -10.11 -1.64
N THR A 128 1.40 -10.08 -2.94
CA THR A 128 2.30 -11.02 -3.64
C THR A 128 3.70 -10.46 -3.92
N HIS A 129 3.94 -9.18 -3.65
CA HIS A 129 5.15 -8.48 -4.05
C HIS A 129 5.99 -8.06 -2.83
N PRO A 130 7.11 -8.77 -2.55
CA PRO A 130 7.92 -8.52 -1.36
C PRO A 130 8.71 -7.20 -1.43
N ILE A 131 9.01 -6.68 -2.62
CA ILE A 131 9.75 -5.44 -2.82
C ILE A 131 8.76 -4.35 -3.21
N GLN A 132 8.77 -3.24 -2.49
CA GLN A 132 7.82 -2.15 -2.70
C GLN A 132 8.54 -0.81 -2.79
N ASN A 133 8.42 -0.14 -3.95
CA ASN A 133 8.80 1.26 -4.08
C ASN A 133 7.61 2.13 -3.74
N ILE A 134 7.81 3.12 -2.90
CA ILE A 134 6.78 4.07 -2.50
C ILE A 134 7.23 5.47 -2.88
N LEU A 135 6.34 6.20 -3.55
CA LEU A 135 6.45 7.63 -3.79
C LEU A 135 5.42 8.35 -2.93
N TRP A 136 5.83 9.42 -2.28
CA TRP A 136 5.01 10.20 -1.38
C TRP A 136 4.77 11.57 -2.00
N PHE A 137 3.50 11.98 -2.06
CA PHE A 137 3.09 13.16 -2.80
C PHE A 137 2.39 14.17 -1.92
N ASP A 138 2.61 15.45 -2.22
CA ASP A 138 1.59 16.48 -2.01
C ASP A 138 0.79 16.63 -3.30
N VAL A 139 -0.55 16.58 -3.19
CA VAL A 139 -1.47 16.61 -4.33
C VAL A 139 -2.51 17.69 -4.11
N GLU A 140 -2.54 18.69 -5.00
CA GLU A 140 -3.48 19.81 -4.94
C GLU A 140 -4.88 19.44 -5.44
N ASP A 141 -4.98 18.65 -6.53
CA ASP A 141 -6.24 18.12 -7.07
C ASP A 141 -6.25 16.59 -7.07
N ALA A 142 -6.75 16.01 -5.96
CA ALA A 142 -6.83 14.58 -5.76
C ALA A 142 -7.70 13.87 -6.81
N SER A 143 -8.77 14.50 -7.29
CA SER A 143 -9.69 13.91 -8.26
C SER A 143 -9.07 13.84 -9.65
N LYS A 144 -8.43 14.91 -10.10
CA LYS A 144 -7.69 14.96 -11.37
C LYS A 144 -6.55 13.96 -11.35
N PHE A 145 -5.76 13.92 -10.27
CA PHE A 145 -4.65 12.98 -10.13
C PHE A 145 -5.12 11.52 -10.16
N ALA A 146 -6.13 11.15 -9.36
CA ALA A 146 -6.66 9.79 -9.33
C ALA A 146 -7.21 9.34 -10.69
N SER A 147 -7.88 10.24 -11.41
CA SER A 147 -8.42 9.97 -12.75
C SER A 147 -7.32 9.74 -13.77
N ALA A 148 -6.31 10.60 -13.82
CA ALA A 148 -5.15 10.48 -14.71
C ALA A 148 -4.36 9.21 -14.40
N TRP A 149 -4.10 8.92 -13.11
CA TRP A 149 -3.41 7.73 -12.63
C TRP A 149 -4.13 6.44 -13.06
N LYS A 150 -5.46 6.37 -12.83
CA LYS A 150 -6.28 5.24 -13.25
C LYS A 150 -6.26 5.04 -14.76
N LYS A 151 -6.44 6.12 -15.54
CA LYS A 151 -6.45 6.11 -17.01
C LYS A 151 -5.17 5.48 -17.56
N TYR A 152 -4.00 5.86 -17.01
CA TYR A 152 -2.72 5.33 -17.45
C TYR A 152 -2.47 3.89 -16.97
N HIS A 153 -2.51 3.65 -15.67
CA HIS A 153 -2.10 2.38 -15.08
C HIS A 153 -3.06 1.22 -15.36
N SER A 154 -4.36 1.47 -15.53
CA SER A 154 -5.31 0.41 -15.93
C SER A 154 -5.01 -0.16 -17.31
N LYS A 155 -4.38 0.63 -18.19
CA LYS A 155 -4.08 0.23 -19.57
C LYS A 155 -2.67 -0.34 -19.73
N PHE A 156 -1.69 0.21 -19.02
CA PHE A 156 -0.28 -0.05 -19.27
C PHE A 156 0.46 -0.71 -18.10
N ASN A 157 -0.22 -1.04 -16.99
CA ASN A 157 0.44 -1.74 -15.90
C ASN A 157 0.82 -3.17 -16.30
N PRO A 158 2.08 -3.62 -16.09
CA PRO A 158 2.45 -5.02 -16.25
C PRO A 158 1.65 -5.93 -15.32
N LYS A 159 1.29 -7.13 -15.82
CA LYS A 159 0.45 -8.08 -15.06
C LYS A 159 1.12 -8.64 -13.79
N ASP A 160 2.45 -8.68 -13.79
CA ASP A 160 3.29 -9.17 -12.69
C ASP A 160 3.60 -8.10 -11.64
N ARG A 161 2.91 -6.97 -11.69
CA ARG A 161 3.16 -5.80 -10.84
C ARG A 161 1.89 -5.32 -10.15
N ARG A 162 2.02 -5.01 -8.87
CA ARG A 162 0.98 -4.30 -8.13
C ARG A 162 1.25 -2.79 -8.17
N MET A 163 0.20 -2.04 -8.42
CA MET A 163 0.20 -0.58 -8.35
C MET A 163 -0.95 -0.12 -7.47
N THR A 164 -0.66 0.68 -6.46
CA THR A 164 -1.68 1.25 -5.58
C THR A 164 -1.48 2.75 -5.48
N LEU A 165 -2.52 3.52 -5.76
CA LEU A 165 -2.63 4.91 -5.35
C LEU A 165 -3.48 4.94 -4.07
N GLY A 166 -3.02 5.65 -3.05
CA GLY A 166 -3.75 5.82 -1.82
C GLY A 166 -3.56 7.21 -1.22
N GLN A 167 -4.28 7.46 -0.13
CA GLN A 167 -4.27 8.75 0.56
C GLN A 167 -4.04 8.57 2.06
N PHE A 168 -3.47 9.59 2.67
CA PHE A 168 -3.34 9.73 4.10
C PHE A 168 -4.62 10.34 4.69
N ARG A 169 -5.06 9.80 5.83
CA ARG A 169 -6.24 10.30 6.56
C ARG A 169 -5.86 10.87 7.92
N LEU A 170 -5.02 10.15 8.65
CA LEU A 170 -4.61 10.47 10.02
C LEU A 170 -3.10 10.34 10.15
N GLY A 171 -2.49 11.12 11.06
CA GLY A 171 -1.07 11.02 11.35
C GLY A 171 -0.20 11.39 10.14
N ARG A 172 -0.40 12.55 9.57
CA ARG A 172 0.43 13.02 8.45
C ARG A 172 1.88 13.14 8.89
N SER A 173 2.77 12.79 7.98
CA SER A 173 4.19 12.96 8.21
C SER A 173 4.60 14.45 8.25
N PRO A 174 5.82 14.75 8.74
CA PRO A 174 6.33 16.11 8.85
C PRO A 174 6.36 16.91 7.54
N MET A 175 6.42 16.24 6.38
CA MET A 175 6.47 16.91 5.07
C MET A 175 5.09 17.21 4.49
N GLY A 176 4.00 16.76 5.12
CA GLY A 176 2.65 17.09 4.73
C GLY A 176 2.10 16.26 3.57
N GLU A 177 2.60 15.06 3.33
CA GLU A 177 2.09 14.17 2.30
C GLU A 177 0.60 13.97 2.41
N THR A 178 -0.07 14.08 1.27
CA THR A 178 -1.52 13.83 1.14
C THR A 178 -1.81 12.47 0.52
N HIS A 179 -0.94 12.01 -0.40
CA HIS A 179 -1.09 10.78 -1.16
C HIS A 179 0.21 9.98 -1.25
N TYR A 180 0.09 8.73 -1.68
CA TYR A 180 1.21 7.87 -2.02
C TYR A 180 0.90 6.99 -3.23
N ALA A 181 1.94 6.63 -3.99
CA ALA A 181 1.88 5.53 -4.95
C ALA A 181 2.81 4.41 -4.48
N LEU A 182 2.29 3.19 -4.43
CA LEU A 182 3.05 1.99 -4.11
C LEU A 182 3.17 1.14 -5.37
N MET A 183 4.39 0.75 -5.70
CA MET A 183 4.71 -0.17 -6.79
C MET A 183 5.32 -1.45 -6.19
N GLY A 184 4.62 -2.58 -6.34
CA GLY A 184 5.08 -3.87 -5.86
C GLY A 184 5.79 -4.68 -6.94
N PHE A 185 6.90 -5.35 -6.56
CA PHE A 185 7.76 -6.15 -7.45
C PHE A 185 8.09 -7.49 -6.81
N ASN A 186 8.33 -8.50 -7.65
CA ASN A 186 8.75 -9.83 -7.20
C ASN A 186 10.26 -9.94 -6.95
N ASP A 187 11.07 -9.09 -7.60
CA ASP A 187 12.52 -9.07 -7.49
C ASP A 187 13.11 -7.68 -7.74
N PHE A 188 14.36 -7.48 -7.32
CA PHE A 188 15.08 -6.22 -7.51
C PHE A 188 15.41 -5.90 -8.97
N LYS A 189 15.62 -6.89 -9.83
CA LYS A 189 15.87 -6.66 -11.24
C LYS A 189 14.70 -5.94 -11.90
N THR A 190 13.48 -6.37 -11.58
CA THR A 190 12.26 -5.73 -12.04
C THR A 190 12.06 -4.36 -11.39
N ALA A 191 12.37 -4.22 -10.09
CA ALA A 191 12.28 -2.96 -9.35
C ALA A 191 13.24 -1.90 -9.92
N PHE A 192 14.52 -2.24 -10.15
CA PHE A 192 15.49 -1.32 -10.78
C PHE A 192 15.13 -0.93 -12.20
N ASN A 193 14.35 -1.75 -12.89
CA ASN A 193 13.95 -1.50 -14.28
C ASN A 193 12.45 -1.24 -14.41
N ALA A 194 11.87 -0.56 -13.41
CA ALA A 194 10.43 -0.35 -13.28
C ALA A 194 9.77 0.25 -14.53
N GLY A 195 10.47 1.08 -15.28
CA GLY A 195 10.00 1.73 -16.51
C GLY A 195 10.18 0.93 -17.80
N ALA A 196 10.88 -0.22 -17.76
CA ALA A 196 11.27 -0.97 -18.97
C ALA A 196 10.11 -1.39 -19.88
N TYR A 197 8.95 -1.66 -19.29
CA TYR A 197 7.76 -2.06 -20.05
C TYR A 197 7.28 -0.99 -21.05
N ARG A 198 7.67 0.26 -20.86
CA ARG A 198 7.36 1.37 -21.79
C ARG A 198 8.29 1.40 -22.97
N LYS A 199 9.55 1.00 -22.78
CA LYS A 199 10.63 1.13 -23.79
C LYS A 199 10.27 0.38 -25.06
N GLY A 200 10.20 1.10 -26.19
CA GLY A 200 9.82 0.57 -27.49
C GLY A 200 8.31 0.38 -27.70
N ASN A 201 7.48 0.62 -26.69
CA ASN A 201 6.03 0.67 -26.81
C ASN A 201 5.58 2.13 -26.99
N LYS A 202 5.53 2.59 -28.25
CA LYS A 202 5.19 3.99 -28.59
C LYS A 202 3.88 4.47 -27.95
N ALA A 203 2.88 3.58 -27.82
CA ALA A 203 1.60 3.93 -27.20
C ALA A 203 1.75 4.16 -25.69
N ALA A 204 2.52 3.32 -25.00
CA ALA A 204 2.80 3.48 -23.57
C ALA A 204 3.70 4.70 -23.29
N GLU A 205 4.70 4.94 -24.13
CA GLU A 205 5.58 6.11 -24.02
C GLU A 205 4.79 7.42 -24.19
N LYS A 206 3.96 7.50 -25.24
CA LYS A 206 3.09 8.66 -25.47
C LYS A 206 2.11 8.88 -24.32
N ALA A 207 1.41 7.82 -23.89
CA ALA A 207 0.45 7.92 -22.78
C ALA A 207 1.13 8.29 -21.45
N TRP A 208 2.39 7.90 -21.25
CA TRP A 208 3.16 8.33 -20.09
C TRP A 208 3.47 9.83 -20.13
N SER A 209 3.89 10.36 -21.29
CA SER A 209 4.12 11.80 -21.44
C SER A 209 2.83 12.60 -21.20
N GLU A 210 1.71 12.15 -21.77
CA GLU A 210 0.40 12.77 -21.54
C GLU A 210 -0.01 12.72 -20.06
N PHE A 211 0.27 11.61 -19.35
CA PHE A 211 0.01 11.49 -17.91
C PHE A 211 0.85 12.48 -17.12
N ILE A 212 2.14 12.60 -17.39
CA ILE A 212 3.02 13.56 -16.69
C ILE A 212 2.55 14.98 -16.94
N GLU A 213 2.27 15.38 -18.19
CA GLU A 213 1.75 16.72 -18.52
C GLU A 213 0.42 17.02 -17.81
N GLU A 214 -0.44 16.00 -17.63
CA GLU A 214 -1.75 16.16 -16.97
C GLU A 214 -1.63 16.40 -15.45
N VAL A 215 -0.52 15.95 -14.81
CA VAL A 215 -0.37 15.97 -13.34
C VAL A 215 0.76 16.88 -12.84
N ASP A 216 1.64 17.37 -13.71
CA ASP A 216 2.86 18.11 -13.34
C ASP A 216 2.59 19.37 -12.49
N ASP A 217 1.49 20.03 -12.76
CA ASP A 217 1.06 21.27 -12.08
C ASP A 217 0.32 21.03 -10.75
N ILE A 218 -0.06 19.79 -10.45
CA ILE A 218 -0.89 19.46 -9.26
C ILE A 218 -0.25 18.40 -8.33
N VAL A 219 0.92 17.85 -8.66
CA VAL A 219 1.57 16.79 -7.89
C VAL A 219 3.03 17.13 -7.62
N THR A 220 3.39 17.21 -6.36
CA THR A 220 4.80 17.33 -5.94
C THR A 220 5.23 16.03 -5.27
N ILE A 221 6.32 15.41 -5.76
CA ILE A 221 6.96 14.27 -5.09
C ILE A 221 7.80 14.83 -3.95
N LEU A 222 7.46 14.47 -2.71
CA LEU A 222 8.16 14.94 -1.52
C LEU A 222 9.31 14.03 -1.14
N ARG A 223 9.10 12.71 -1.22
CA ARG A 223 10.11 11.71 -0.89
C ARG A 223 9.82 10.37 -1.53
N SER A 224 10.78 9.46 -1.42
CA SER A 224 10.65 8.08 -1.90
C SER A 224 11.38 7.10 -1.00
N ASN A 225 10.95 5.85 -1.02
CA ASN A 225 11.70 4.76 -0.40
C ASN A 225 11.39 3.42 -1.06
N THR A 226 12.30 2.47 -0.86
CA THR A 226 12.07 1.07 -1.20
C THR A 226 12.10 0.25 0.07
N ARG A 227 11.04 -0.52 0.32
CA ARG A 227 10.97 -1.42 1.47
C ARG A 227 10.85 -2.88 1.04
N ILE A 228 11.36 -3.78 1.88
CA ILE A 228 11.31 -5.23 1.69
C ILE A 228 10.38 -5.82 2.75
N MET A 229 9.45 -6.66 2.34
CA MET A 229 8.60 -7.42 3.25
C MET A 229 9.44 -8.53 3.89
N ILE A 230 9.62 -8.48 5.21
CA ILE A 230 10.34 -9.48 6.00
C ILE A 230 9.42 -10.31 6.90
N GLY A 231 8.16 -9.90 7.06
CA GLY A 231 7.13 -10.66 7.79
C GLY A 231 5.73 -10.39 7.26
N LYS A 232 4.86 -11.41 7.35
CA LYS A 232 3.43 -11.33 6.98
C LYS A 232 2.62 -12.35 7.78
N TRP A 233 1.54 -11.90 8.42
CA TRP A 233 0.64 -12.72 9.24
C TRP A 233 -0.83 -12.46 8.97
#